data_7f50ee4bed04eed8f8600fd8a95cbd0f
#
_entry.id   7f50ee4bed04eed8f8600fd8a95cbd0f
#
_cell.length_a   1.000
_cell.length_b   1.000
_cell.length_c   1.000
_cell.angle_alpha   90.00
_cell.angle_beta   90.00
_cell.angle_gamma   90.00
#
_symmetry.space_group_name_H-M   'P 1'
#
loop_
_entity.id
_entity.type
_entity.pdbx_description
1 polymer ?
#
loop_
_entity_poly.entity_id
_entity_poly.type
_entity_poly.pdbx_seq_one_letter_code
_entity_poly.pdbx_strand_id
1 'polypeptide(L)'
;VSSAASDVYKRQVDISSMKDYTNPYFNTDNFYTAYAENPYWVLDHNRNKYQDDRVYGKIELAFEIMKGLKAVGRLGGDFTNATQKRWNEKVTFASGSWSELGGKKQQPGTYTERRDKVEQIDATAFLNADYKIGEDIALNGMIGWNLNQQTSSYLKSYLYGLEQPGWFNLANGVDKPMTTTYSDRRRLVGLFAQGEFGYKNFWFVNASIRNDWSSTLPQGNNSFFYGLSLIHI
;
A
#
# COMPACT_ATOMS: atom_id res chain seq x y z
N VAL A 1 -4.42 24.31 11.72
CA VAL A 1 -5.70 25.04 11.72
C VAL A 1 -6.75 24.09 12.23
N SER A 2 -7.37 24.45 13.38
CA SER A 2 -8.35 23.57 14.01
C SER A 2 -9.60 23.42 13.13
N SER A 3 -10.18 22.22 13.11
CA SER A 3 -11.46 21.91 12.44
C SER A 3 -12.59 22.89 12.86
N ALA A 4 -12.51 23.47 14.07
CA ALA A 4 -13.45 24.46 14.56
C ALA A 4 -13.44 25.78 13.75
N ALA A 5 -12.28 26.24 13.27
CA ALA A 5 -12.21 27.44 12.42
C ALA A 5 -12.86 27.20 11.05
N SER A 6 -12.72 26.00 10.50
CA SER A 6 -13.36 25.62 9.23
C SER A 6 -14.89 25.47 9.36
N ASP A 7 -15.38 25.05 10.52
CA ASP A 7 -16.82 24.90 10.78
C ASP A 7 -17.51 26.24 11.03
N VAL A 8 -16.86 27.19 11.67
CA VAL A 8 -17.35 28.58 11.81
C VAL A 8 -17.46 29.26 10.42
N TYR A 9 -16.49 29.00 9.57
CA TYR A 9 -16.48 29.50 8.19
C TYR A 9 -17.67 29.00 7.35
N LYS A 10 -17.97 27.70 7.43
CA LYS A 10 -19.07 27.07 6.69
C LYS A 10 -20.46 27.58 7.05
N ARG A 11 -20.61 28.18 8.23
CA ARG A 11 -21.92 28.66 8.71
C ARG A 11 -22.21 30.15 8.40
N GLN A 12 -21.17 30.93 8.12
CA GLN A 12 -21.30 32.39 7.97
C GLN A 12 -21.18 32.91 6.53
N VAL A 13 -20.60 32.10 5.65
CA VAL A 13 -20.37 32.50 4.26
C VAL A 13 -20.84 31.39 3.32
N ASP A 14 -21.65 31.77 2.35
CA ASP A 14 -22.04 30.87 1.28
C ASP A 14 -20.84 30.60 0.36
N ILE A 15 -20.28 29.39 0.48
CA ILE A 15 -19.12 28.95 -0.30
C ILE A 15 -19.43 28.99 -1.80
N SER A 16 -20.70 28.77 -2.21
CA SER A 16 -21.08 28.79 -3.62
C SER A 16 -20.87 30.13 -4.29
N SER A 17 -20.94 31.23 -3.51
CA SER A 17 -20.70 32.59 -3.98
C SER A 17 -19.23 32.82 -4.40
N MET A 18 -18.30 31.97 -3.93
CA MET A 18 -16.87 32.10 -4.22
C MET A 18 -16.42 31.25 -5.43
N LYS A 19 -17.36 30.62 -6.12
CA LYS A 19 -17.06 29.70 -7.24
C LYS A 19 -16.32 30.41 -8.37
N ASP A 20 -16.66 31.64 -8.63
CA ASP A 20 -15.93 32.49 -9.57
C ASP A 20 -14.72 33.15 -8.87
N TYR A 21 -13.62 32.43 -8.79
CA TYR A 21 -12.38 32.92 -8.21
C TYR A 21 -11.59 33.86 -9.15
N THR A 22 -12.10 34.18 -10.34
CA THR A 22 -11.57 35.26 -11.19
C THR A 22 -12.09 36.59 -10.77
N ASN A 23 -13.21 36.62 -10.02
CA ASN A 23 -13.79 37.81 -9.46
C ASN A 23 -12.78 38.54 -8.55
N PRO A 24 -12.58 39.87 -8.69
CA PRO A 24 -11.63 40.64 -7.89
C PRO A 24 -11.76 40.48 -6.36
N TYR A 25 -12.94 40.15 -5.85
CA TYR A 25 -13.17 39.94 -4.42
C TYR A 25 -12.80 38.51 -3.93
N PHE A 26 -12.67 37.58 -4.84
CA PHE A 26 -12.47 36.16 -4.50
C PHE A 26 -11.20 35.55 -5.09
N ASN A 27 -10.41 36.34 -5.81
CA ASN A 27 -9.14 35.93 -6.38
C ASN A 27 -8.03 35.84 -5.29
N THR A 28 -6.88 35.33 -5.65
CA THR A 28 -5.73 35.17 -4.74
C THR A 28 -5.25 36.50 -4.15
N ASP A 29 -5.35 37.62 -4.91
CA ASP A 29 -4.91 38.94 -4.48
C ASP A 29 -5.77 39.52 -3.40
N ASN A 30 -7.09 39.28 -3.45
CA ASN A 30 -8.05 39.96 -2.60
C ASN A 30 -8.94 39.02 -1.76
N PHE A 31 -8.59 37.75 -1.68
CA PHE A 31 -9.34 36.82 -0.84
C PHE A 31 -9.27 37.23 0.63
N TYR A 32 -10.42 37.40 1.25
CA TYR A 32 -10.64 38.07 2.54
C TYR A 32 -10.00 37.42 3.76
N THR A 33 -9.35 36.26 3.64
CA THR A 33 -8.65 35.60 4.75
C THR A 33 -7.15 35.54 4.52
N ALA A 34 -6.38 35.88 5.55
CA ALA A 34 -4.93 35.73 5.55
C ALA A 34 -4.45 34.27 5.67
N TYR A 35 -5.34 33.33 5.99
CA TYR A 35 -4.97 31.98 6.38
C TYR A 35 -5.23 30.92 5.30
N ALA A 36 -6.02 31.23 4.28
CA ALA A 36 -6.38 30.29 3.23
C ALA A 36 -6.60 30.98 1.91
N GLU A 37 -6.50 30.23 0.82
CA GLU A 37 -6.93 30.64 -0.51
C GLU A 37 -8.41 30.28 -0.73
N ASN A 38 -9.00 30.85 -1.80
CA ASN A 38 -10.33 30.45 -2.25
C ASN A 38 -10.38 28.92 -2.47
N PRO A 39 -11.32 28.21 -1.84
CA PRO A 39 -11.38 26.75 -1.91
C PRO A 39 -11.57 26.22 -3.34
N TYR A 40 -12.30 26.92 -4.20
CA TYR A 40 -12.45 26.52 -5.61
C TYR A 40 -11.15 26.72 -6.39
N TRP A 41 -10.43 27.81 -6.13
CA TRP A 41 -9.10 28.00 -6.70
C TRP A 41 -8.15 26.89 -6.28
N VAL A 42 -8.15 26.53 -4.98
CA VAL A 42 -7.32 25.45 -4.44
C VAL A 42 -7.65 24.11 -5.11
N LEU A 43 -8.95 23.81 -5.29
CA LEU A 43 -9.38 22.58 -5.94
C LEU A 43 -8.99 22.51 -7.42
N ASP A 44 -8.91 23.62 -8.11
CA ASP A 44 -8.54 23.65 -9.53
C ASP A 44 -7.03 23.64 -9.74
N HIS A 45 -6.27 24.31 -8.89
CA HIS A 45 -4.83 24.50 -9.07
C HIS A 45 -3.98 23.48 -8.31
N ASN A 46 -4.47 22.95 -7.18
CA ASN A 46 -3.79 21.94 -6.40
C ASN A 46 -4.38 20.58 -6.66
N ARG A 47 -3.53 19.61 -7.00
CA ARG A 47 -3.98 18.25 -7.34
C ARG A 47 -3.13 17.19 -6.66
N ASN A 48 -3.76 16.05 -6.41
CA ASN A 48 -3.11 14.81 -6.06
C ASN A 48 -3.68 13.72 -6.97
N LYS A 49 -2.89 13.31 -7.96
CA LYS A 49 -3.24 12.23 -8.89
C LYS A 49 -2.55 10.97 -8.44
N TYR A 50 -3.31 9.90 -8.30
CA TYR A 50 -2.82 8.58 -7.97
C TYR A 50 -3.34 7.59 -9.01
N GLN A 51 -2.45 6.74 -9.48
CA GLN A 51 -2.76 5.66 -10.39
C GLN A 51 -1.97 4.43 -9.95
N ASP A 52 -2.62 3.28 -9.92
CA ASP A 52 -1.97 2.00 -9.68
C ASP A 52 -2.38 0.98 -10.74
N ASP A 53 -1.40 0.19 -11.15
CA ASP A 53 -1.57 -0.95 -12.03
C ASP A 53 -1.18 -2.20 -11.26
N ARG A 54 -2.11 -3.14 -11.10
CA ARG A 54 -1.90 -4.37 -10.36
C ARG A 54 -2.19 -5.59 -11.22
N VAL A 55 -1.25 -6.51 -11.23
CA VAL A 55 -1.38 -7.82 -11.87
C VAL A 55 -1.15 -8.89 -10.82
N TYR A 56 -2.08 -9.79 -10.64
CA TYR A 56 -1.95 -10.92 -9.73
C TYR A 56 -2.50 -12.20 -10.34
N GLY A 57 -1.95 -13.31 -9.88
CA GLY A 57 -2.41 -14.62 -10.32
C GLY A 57 -1.69 -15.76 -9.62
N LYS A 58 -2.20 -16.96 -9.81
CA LYS A 58 -1.55 -18.18 -9.33
C LYS A 58 -1.67 -19.31 -10.35
N ILE A 59 -0.68 -20.17 -10.34
CA ILE A 59 -0.66 -21.44 -11.07
C ILE A 59 -0.54 -22.56 -10.04
N GLU A 60 -1.33 -23.59 -10.20
CA GLU A 60 -1.24 -24.81 -9.40
C GLU A 60 -1.11 -26.02 -10.33
N LEU A 61 -0.14 -26.86 -10.01
CA LEU A 61 0.08 -28.14 -10.68
C LEU A 61 -0.04 -29.25 -9.63
N ALA A 62 -0.86 -30.24 -9.91
CA ALA A 62 -1.01 -31.42 -9.08
C ALA A 62 -0.68 -32.68 -9.90
N PHE A 63 0.13 -33.53 -9.33
CA PHE A 63 0.57 -34.78 -9.94
C PHE A 63 0.29 -35.94 -8.98
N GLU A 64 -0.46 -36.91 -9.42
CA GLU A 64 -0.69 -38.14 -8.68
C GLU A 64 0.50 -39.10 -8.87
N ILE A 65 1.29 -39.28 -7.83
CA ILE A 65 2.46 -40.17 -7.83
C ILE A 65 2.04 -41.63 -7.81
N MET A 66 1.07 -41.93 -6.94
CA MET A 66 0.40 -43.22 -6.80
C MET A 66 -0.97 -43.01 -6.16
N LYS A 67 -1.80 -44.06 -6.19
CA LYS A 67 -3.14 -43.98 -5.58
C LYS A 67 -3.05 -43.54 -4.12
N GLY A 68 -3.70 -42.44 -3.79
CA GLY A 68 -3.70 -41.85 -2.46
C GLY A 68 -2.50 -40.95 -2.13
N LEU A 69 -1.55 -40.71 -3.07
CA LEU A 69 -0.42 -39.80 -2.85
C LEU A 69 -0.30 -38.80 -4.01
N LYS A 70 -0.42 -37.53 -3.71
CA LYS A 70 -0.33 -36.42 -4.67
C LYS A 70 0.78 -35.44 -4.29
N ALA A 71 1.55 -35.00 -5.30
CA ALA A 71 2.43 -33.86 -5.17
C ALA A 71 1.72 -32.63 -5.75
N VAL A 72 1.75 -31.53 -5.03
CA VAL A 72 1.15 -30.25 -5.45
C VAL A 72 2.17 -29.14 -5.37
N GLY A 73 2.29 -28.39 -6.45
CA GLY A 73 3.09 -27.17 -6.53
C GLY A 73 2.19 -25.97 -6.84
N ARG A 74 2.36 -24.90 -6.09
CA ARG A 74 1.66 -23.62 -6.28
C ARG A 74 2.67 -22.51 -6.43
N LEU A 75 2.48 -21.66 -7.41
CA LEU A 75 3.24 -20.43 -7.58
C LEU A 75 2.26 -19.29 -7.79
N GLY A 76 2.30 -18.30 -6.91
CA GLY A 76 1.51 -17.09 -6.98
C GLY A 76 2.39 -15.85 -7.11
N GLY A 77 1.87 -14.83 -7.76
CA GLY A 77 2.51 -13.53 -7.87
C GLY A 77 1.47 -12.41 -7.76
N ASP A 78 1.88 -11.32 -7.14
CA ASP A 78 1.11 -10.07 -7.03
C ASP A 78 2.07 -8.91 -7.22
N PHE A 79 1.85 -8.11 -8.28
CA PHE A 79 2.74 -7.05 -8.71
C PHE A 79 1.92 -5.77 -8.83
N THR A 80 2.27 -4.77 -8.04
CA THR A 80 1.63 -3.46 -8.05
C THR A 80 2.67 -2.39 -8.37
N ASN A 81 2.40 -1.57 -9.38
CA ASN A 81 3.14 -0.35 -9.67
C ASN A 81 2.19 0.83 -9.47
N ALA A 82 2.53 1.75 -8.58
CA ALA A 82 1.73 2.94 -8.33
C ALA A 82 2.53 4.20 -8.66
N THR A 83 1.86 5.18 -9.23
CA THR A 83 2.41 6.51 -9.52
C THR A 83 1.54 7.55 -8.84
N GLN A 84 2.19 8.43 -8.10
CA GLN A 84 1.55 9.59 -7.48
C GLN A 84 2.20 10.86 -7.99
N LYS A 85 1.39 11.81 -8.46
CA LYS A 85 1.78 13.17 -8.79
C LYS A 85 0.97 14.13 -7.95
N ARG A 86 1.65 14.93 -7.14
CA ARG A 86 1.02 15.91 -6.27
C ARG A 86 1.68 17.27 -6.50
N TRP A 87 0.85 18.29 -6.62
CA TRP A 87 1.33 19.65 -6.73
C TRP A 87 0.45 20.64 -5.99
N ASN A 88 1.09 21.70 -5.55
CA ASN A 88 0.44 22.91 -5.11
C ASN A 88 0.98 24.06 -5.97
N GLU A 89 0.08 24.89 -6.45
CA GLU A 89 0.40 26.02 -7.30
C GLU A 89 1.24 27.07 -6.57
N LYS A 90 2.07 27.77 -7.33
CA LYS A 90 2.77 28.97 -6.88
C LYS A 90 1.77 30.12 -6.74
N VAL A 91 1.76 30.76 -5.58
CA VAL A 91 0.91 31.92 -5.31
C VAL A 91 1.79 33.13 -5.05
N THR A 92 1.64 34.12 -5.90
CA THR A 92 2.23 35.45 -5.74
C THR A 92 1.11 36.47 -5.70
N PHE A 93 1.30 37.58 -4.99
CA PHE A 93 0.31 38.65 -4.86
C PHE A 93 0.77 39.86 -5.62
N ALA A 94 -0.21 40.57 -6.25
CA ALA A 94 0.05 41.83 -6.86
C ALA A 94 0.41 42.89 -5.80
N SER A 95 1.32 43.78 -6.12
CA SER A 95 1.73 44.84 -5.20
C SER A 95 0.54 45.74 -4.86
N GLY A 96 0.35 46.05 -3.58
CA GLY A 96 -0.77 46.81 -3.07
C GLY A 96 -2.09 46.03 -2.95
N SER A 97 -2.08 44.71 -3.23
CA SER A 97 -3.25 43.85 -3.06
C SER A 97 -3.61 43.65 -1.59
N TRP A 98 -4.87 43.33 -1.32
CA TRP A 98 -5.34 43.07 0.03
C TRP A 98 -4.57 41.94 0.71
N SER A 99 -4.25 40.88 -0.04
CA SER A 99 -3.47 39.76 0.46
C SER A 99 -2.04 40.15 0.85
N GLU A 100 -1.36 40.97 0.05
CA GLU A 100 -0.02 41.49 0.36
C GLU A 100 -0.05 42.42 1.58
N LEU A 101 -0.93 43.41 1.58
CA LEU A 101 -1.06 44.38 2.68
C LEU A 101 -1.53 43.74 3.98
N GLY A 102 -2.35 42.68 3.91
CA GLY A 102 -2.81 41.89 5.03
C GLY A 102 -1.72 40.93 5.59
N GLY A 103 -0.53 40.92 5.02
CA GLY A 103 0.61 40.10 5.48
C GLY A 103 0.47 38.61 5.15
N LYS A 104 -0.34 38.24 4.17
CA LYS A 104 -0.48 36.88 3.67
C LYS A 104 0.85 36.45 3.03
N LYS A 105 1.30 35.26 3.33
CA LYS A 105 2.57 34.74 2.79
C LYS A 105 2.35 34.16 1.39
N GLN A 106 3.19 34.58 0.45
CA GLN A 106 3.30 33.96 -0.87
C GLN A 106 3.66 32.48 -0.72
N GLN A 107 3.16 31.64 -1.63
CA GLN A 107 3.47 30.22 -1.67
C GLN A 107 4.38 29.93 -2.86
N PRO A 108 5.55 29.32 -2.64
CA PRO A 108 6.53 29.10 -3.71
C PRO A 108 6.07 28.00 -4.68
N GLY A 109 4.99 27.28 -4.35
CA GLY A 109 4.55 26.11 -5.08
C GLY A 109 5.39 24.87 -4.78
N THR A 110 4.83 23.71 -5.01
CA THR A 110 5.51 22.41 -4.82
C THR A 110 5.12 21.41 -5.88
N TYR A 111 6.02 20.51 -6.21
CA TYR A 111 5.73 19.37 -7.06
C TYR A 111 6.35 18.10 -6.49
N THR A 112 5.57 17.04 -6.44
CA THR A 112 6.05 15.71 -5.99
C THR A 112 5.70 14.67 -7.04
N GLU A 113 6.67 13.87 -7.41
CA GLU A 113 6.47 12.66 -8.19
C GLU A 113 6.97 11.48 -7.37
N ARG A 114 6.13 10.45 -7.20
CA ARG A 114 6.45 9.24 -6.47
C ARG A 114 6.04 8.03 -7.27
N ARG A 115 6.92 7.03 -7.31
CA ARG A 115 6.67 5.73 -7.90
C ARG A 115 6.90 4.67 -6.85
N ASP A 116 5.88 3.90 -6.55
CA ASP A 116 5.91 2.77 -5.63
C ASP A 116 5.84 1.48 -6.43
N LYS A 117 6.63 0.50 -6.03
CA LYS A 117 6.62 -0.86 -6.56
C LYS A 117 6.50 -1.84 -5.41
N VAL A 118 5.47 -2.68 -5.43
CA VAL A 118 5.27 -3.76 -4.48
C VAL A 118 5.15 -5.06 -5.26
N GLU A 119 5.99 -6.02 -4.90
CA GLU A 119 6.05 -7.34 -5.51
C GLU A 119 5.92 -8.39 -4.42
N GLN A 120 4.99 -9.31 -4.58
CA GLN A 120 4.84 -10.46 -3.71
C GLN A 120 4.91 -11.73 -4.56
N ILE A 121 5.71 -12.68 -4.09
CA ILE A 121 5.83 -14.01 -4.67
C ILE A 121 5.54 -15.02 -3.58
N ASP A 122 4.62 -15.93 -3.86
CA ASP A 122 4.25 -17.05 -2.99
C ASP A 122 4.52 -18.35 -3.73
N ALA A 123 5.33 -19.21 -3.16
CA ALA A 123 5.58 -20.54 -3.66
C ALA A 123 5.27 -21.56 -2.56
N THR A 124 4.54 -22.60 -2.90
CA THR A 124 4.22 -23.70 -1.98
C THR A 124 4.39 -25.02 -2.72
N ALA A 125 5.04 -25.98 -2.10
CA ALA A 125 5.09 -27.35 -2.58
C ALA A 125 4.81 -28.31 -1.43
N PHE A 126 3.95 -29.27 -1.66
CA PHE A 126 3.58 -30.26 -0.65
C PHE A 126 3.21 -31.61 -1.25
N LEU A 127 3.39 -32.65 -0.45
CA LEU A 127 2.85 -33.98 -0.68
C LEU A 127 1.61 -34.11 0.17
N ASN A 128 0.54 -34.65 -0.43
CA ASN A 128 -0.71 -34.95 0.24
C ASN A 128 -0.97 -36.43 0.10
N ALA A 129 -1.20 -37.11 1.24
CA ALA A 129 -1.51 -38.52 1.34
C ALA A 129 -2.93 -38.71 1.87
N ASP A 130 -3.70 -39.58 1.23
CA ASP A 130 -5.06 -39.94 1.62
C ASP A 130 -5.23 -41.44 1.46
N TYR A 131 -5.27 -42.16 2.58
CA TYR A 131 -5.35 -43.58 2.62
C TYR A 131 -6.48 -44.06 3.52
N LYS A 132 -7.17 -45.12 3.06
CA LYS A 132 -8.13 -45.88 3.87
C LYS A 132 -7.55 -47.28 4.09
N ILE A 133 -7.46 -47.70 5.34
CA ILE A 133 -6.99 -49.01 5.74
C ILE A 133 -8.15 -49.81 6.28
N GLY A 134 -8.63 -50.77 5.47
CA GLY A 134 -9.91 -51.45 5.74
C GLY A 134 -11.10 -50.52 5.70
N GLU A 135 -12.17 -50.83 6.46
CA GLU A 135 -13.36 -49.99 6.54
C GLU A 135 -13.34 -49.00 7.71
N ASP A 136 -12.43 -49.20 8.65
CA ASP A 136 -12.42 -48.53 9.94
C ASP A 136 -11.41 -47.39 10.07
N ILE A 137 -10.33 -47.36 9.28
CA ILE A 137 -9.24 -46.42 9.47
C ILE A 137 -9.10 -45.50 8.26
N ALA A 138 -9.13 -44.19 8.51
CA ALA A 138 -8.79 -43.17 7.56
C ALA A 138 -7.51 -42.42 8.00
N LEU A 139 -6.57 -42.25 7.08
CA LEU A 139 -5.32 -41.53 7.29
C LEU A 139 -5.18 -40.44 6.24
N ASN A 140 -5.17 -39.19 6.68
CA ASN A 140 -4.85 -38.04 5.83
C ASN A 140 -3.56 -37.39 6.34
N GLY A 141 -2.67 -37.05 5.44
CA GLY A 141 -1.42 -36.42 5.81
C GLY A 141 -0.94 -35.44 4.75
N MET A 142 -0.28 -34.40 5.20
CA MET A 142 0.34 -33.40 4.31
C MET A 142 1.67 -32.98 4.89
N ILE A 143 2.70 -32.92 4.05
CA ILE A 143 4.00 -32.35 4.37
C ILE A 143 4.45 -31.43 3.24
N GLY A 144 4.96 -30.29 3.57
CA GLY A 144 5.38 -29.35 2.54
C GLY A 144 6.15 -28.16 3.09
N TRP A 145 6.51 -27.30 2.15
CA TRP A 145 7.15 -26.02 2.44
C TRP A 145 6.44 -24.90 1.70
N ASN A 146 6.58 -23.70 2.22
CA ASN A 146 6.15 -22.49 1.53
C ASN A 146 7.21 -21.41 1.63
N LEU A 147 7.24 -20.55 0.63
CA LEU A 147 8.01 -19.32 0.55
C LEU A 147 7.04 -18.18 0.29
N ASN A 148 7.09 -17.17 1.12
CA ASN A 148 6.50 -15.86 0.84
C ASN A 148 7.62 -14.82 0.79
N GLN A 149 7.74 -14.11 -0.31
CA GLN A 149 8.67 -13.00 -0.46
C GLN A 149 7.91 -11.76 -0.88
N GLN A 150 8.06 -10.70 -0.11
CA GLN A 150 7.55 -9.37 -0.43
C GLN A 150 8.73 -8.41 -0.60
N THR A 151 8.71 -7.65 -1.69
CA THR A 151 9.66 -6.57 -1.95
C THR A 151 8.86 -5.28 -2.14
N SER A 152 9.22 -4.25 -1.40
CA SER A 152 8.62 -2.93 -1.52
C SER A 152 9.71 -1.92 -1.80
N SER A 153 9.51 -1.07 -2.79
CA SER A 153 10.44 0.01 -3.11
C SER A 153 9.70 1.26 -3.54
N TYR A 154 10.29 2.41 -3.29
CA TYR A 154 9.80 3.65 -3.88
C TYR A 154 10.96 4.57 -4.29
N LEU A 155 10.65 5.38 -5.30
CA LEU A 155 11.40 6.57 -5.69
C LEU A 155 10.48 7.78 -5.54
N LYS A 156 10.89 8.77 -4.74
CA LYS A 156 10.16 10.02 -4.53
C LYS A 156 11.07 11.18 -4.87
N SER A 157 10.61 12.07 -5.75
CA SER A 157 11.24 13.35 -6.04
C SER A 157 10.31 14.47 -5.60
N TYR A 158 10.82 15.37 -4.77
CA TYR A 158 10.09 16.51 -4.24
C TYR A 158 10.77 17.80 -4.64
N LEU A 159 10.00 18.70 -5.20
CA LEU A 159 10.43 20.02 -5.61
C LEU A 159 9.72 21.07 -4.74
N TYR A 160 10.50 21.96 -4.16
CA TYR A 160 10.01 23.14 -3.44
C TYR A 160 10.41 24.39 -4.21
N GLY A 161 9.42 25.23 -4.52
CA GLY A 161 9.62 26.44 -5.33
C GLY A 161 9.54 26.14 -6.84
N LEU A 162 8.47 26.63 -7.46
CA LEU A 162 8.26 26.60 -8.90
C LEU A 162 8.79 27.92 -9.51
N GLU A 163 9.54 27.86 -10.60
CA GLU A 163 9.92 29.06 -11.35
C GLU A 163 8.70 29.66 -12.07
N GLN A 164 7.99 28.82 -12.81
CA GLN A 164 6.82 29.22 -13.59
C GLN A 164 5.54 28.64 -12.99
N PRO A 165 4.50 29.48 -12.75
CA PRO A 165 3.21 28.99 -12.32
C PRO A 165 2.56 28.15 -13.43
N GLY A 166 1.70 27.21 -13.04
CA GLY A 166 0.94 26.37 -13.97
C GLY A 166 1.75 25.28 -14.67
N TRP A 167 3.08 25.19 -14.49
CA TRP A 167 3.92 24.16 -15.07
C TRP A 167 4.45 23.19 -14.01
N PHE A 168 3.79 22.04 -13.86
CA PHE A 168 4.08 21.04 -12.83
C PHE A 168 5.03 19.96 -13.37
N ASN A 169 6.31 20.21 -13.26
CA ASN A 169 7.38 19.35 -13.71
C ASN A 169 8.59 19.47 -12.78
N LEU A 170 9.36 18.39 -12.60
CA LEU A 170 10.59 18.39 -11.81
C LEU A 170 11.67 19.34 -12.38
N ALA A 171 11.59 19.68 -13.65
CA ALA A 171 12.49 20.65 -14.28
C ALA A 171 12.11 22.12 -14.01
N ASN A 172 10.94 22.39 -13.41
CA ASN A 172 10.44 23.74 -13.14
C ASN A 172 10.81 24.20 -11.71
N GLY A 173 11.96 23.87 -11.22
CA GLY A 173 12.38 24.22 -9.87
C GLY A 173 13.34 25.40 -9.81
N VAL A 174 13.12 26.28 -8.84
CA VAL A 174 14.13 27.27 -8.42
C VAL A 174 15.40 26.53 -7.96
N ASP A 175 15.23 25.43 -7.23
CA ASP A 175 16.27 24.55 -6.77
C ASP A 175 16.15 23.15 -7.38
N LYS A 176 17.21 22.34 -7.22
CA LYS A 176 17.17 20.94 -7.65
C LYS A 176 16.19 20.12 -6.81
N PRO A 177 15.43 19.19 -7.41
CA PRO A 177 14.52 18.33 -6.66
C PRO A 177 15.27 17.47 -5.64
N MET A 178 14.70 17.32 -4.45
CA MET A 178 15.15 16.35 -3.45
C MET A 178 14.63 14.97 -3.82
N THR A 179 15.55 14.03 -4.07
CA THR A 179 15.18 12.66 -4.44
C THR A 179 15.54 11.69 -3.32
N THR A 180 14.59 10.83 -2.98
CA THR A 180 14.72 9.79 -1.96
C THR A 180 14.33 8.45 -2.56
N THR A 181 15.13 7.42 -2.28
CA THR A 181 14.85 6.03 -2.63
C THR A 181 14.72 5.19 -1.38
N TYR A 182 13.89 4.18 -1.46
CA TYR A 182 13.73 3.19 -0.40
C TYR A 182 13.53 1.81 -1.03
N SER A 183 14.09 0.78 -0.41
CA SER A 183 13.84 -0.61 -0.80
C SER A 183 13.90 -1.50 0.43
N ASP A 184 12.90 -2.36 0.56
CA ASP A 184 12.79 -3.36 1.61
C ASP A 184 12.44 -4.71 1.00
N ARG A 185 12.98 -5.78 1.57
CA ARG A 185 12.67 -7.16 1.19
C ARG A 185 12.46 -8.02 2.43
N ARG A 186 11.28 -8.56 2.55
CA ARG A 186 10.91 -9.53 3.57
C ARG A 186 10.73 -10.90 2.93
N ARG A 187 11.31 -11.93 3.57
CA ARG A 187 11.14 -13.33 3.16
C ARG A 187 10.74 -14.16 4.37
N LEU A 188 9.74 -14.98 4.18
CA LEU A 188 9.30 -15.99 5.13
C LEU A 188 9.36 -17.36 4.44
N VAL A 189 10.04 -18.30 5.04
CA VAL A 189 10.10 -19.69 4.59
C VAL A 189 9.51 -20.55 5.70
N GLY A 190 8.61 -21.46 5.35
CA GLY A 190 7.97 -22.35 6.32
C GLY A 190 8.06 -23.82 5.90
N LEU A 191 8.36 -24.70 6.84
CA LEU A 191 8.12 -26.12 6.72
C LEU A 191 6.91 -26.48 7.56
N PHE A 192 6.03 -27.30 7.02
CA PHE A 192 4.83 -27.73 7.72
C PHE A 192 4.53 -29.20 7.48
N ALA A 193 3.94 -29.83 8.49
CA ALA A 193 3.34 -31.14 8.38
C ALA A 193 2.04 -31.18 9.15
N GLN A 194 1.05 -31.88 8.61
CA GLN A 194 -0.24 -32.09 9.20
C GLN A 194 -0.67 -33.55 9.00
N GLY A 195 -1.27 -34.14 10.01
CA GLY A 195 -1.83 -35.48 9.93
C GLY A 195 -3.20 -35.54 10.59
N GLU A 196 -4.08 -36.32 10.01
CA GLU A 196 -5.37 -36.67 10.55
C GLU A 196 -5.51 -38.20 10.59
N PHE A 197 -5.89 -38.74 11.73
CA PHE A 197 -6.24 -40.11 11.95
C PHE A 197 -7.71 -40.21 12.30
N GLY A 198 -8.47 -40.93 11.51
CA GLY A 198 -9.88 -41.25 11.75
C GLY A 198 -10.10 -42.71 12.05
N TYR A 199 -10.91 -43.08 13.06
CA TYR A 199 -11.28 -44.41 13.39
C TYR A 199 -12.82 -44.57 13.46
N LYS A 200 -13.36 -45.46 12.65
CA LYS A 200 -14.80 -45.82 12.55
C LYS A 200 -15.74 -44.62 12.32
N ASN A 201 -15.25 -43.54 11.69
CA ASN A 201 -15.95 -42.28 11.55
C ASN A 201 -16.48 -41.68 12.88
N PHE A 202 -15.88 -42.07 14.00
CA PHE A 202 -16.26 -41.65 15.34
C PHE A 202 -15.14 -40.90 16.04
N TRP A 203 -13.88 -41.36 15.93
CA TRP A 203 -12.70 -40.72 16.53
C TRP A 203 -11.88 -40.07 15.45
N PHE A 204 -11.59 -38.78 15.65
CA PHE A 204 -10.66 -38.04 14.77
C PHE A 204 -9.60 -37.34 15.60
N VAL A 205 -8.35 -37.58 15.26
CA VAL A 205 -7.20 -36.90 15.86
C VAL A 205 -6.47 -36.17 14.78
N ASN A 206 -6.39 -34.85 14.93
CA ASN A 206 -5.64 -33.96 14.06
C ASN A 206 -4.40 -33.47 14.78
N ALA A 207 -3.26 -33.50 14.12
CA ALA A 207 -2.02 -32.90 14.59
C ALA A 207 -1.36 -32.11 13.45
N SER A 208 -0.85 -30.93 13.78
CA SER A 208 -0.07 -30.12 12.85
C SER A 208 1.15 -29.54 13.53
N ILE A 209 2.23 -29.46 12.79
CA ILE A 209 3.48 -28.83 13.21
C ILE A 209 3.96 -27.91 12.10
N ARG A 210 4.57 -26.80 12.50
CA ARG A 210 5.14 -25.86 11.55
C ARG A 210 6.38 -25.19 12.14
N ASN A 211 7.36 -24.93 11.29
CA ASN A 211 8.49 -24.10 11.61
C ASN A 211 8.66 -23.03 10.54
N ASP A 212 8.72 -21.77 10.95
CA ASP A 212 8.89 -20.61 10.07
C ASP A 212 10.24 -19.92 10.33
N TRP A 213 10.90 -19.50 9.26
CA TRP A 213 12.10 -18.68 9.27
C TRP A 213 11.81 -17.33 8.64
N SER A 214 12.10 -16.26 9.35
CA SER A 214 11.87 -14.87 8.89
C SER A 214 13.19 -14.16 8.64
N SER A 215 13.33 -13.54 7.48
CA SER A 215 14.50 -12.71 7.13
C SER A 215 14.56 -11.38 7.88
N THR A 216 13.50 -10.99 8.61
CA THR A 216 13.44 -9.73 9.36
C THR A 216 14.01 -9.84 10.75
N LEU A 217 14.43 -11.02 11.17
CA LEU A 217 14.92 -11.31 12.49
C LEU A 217 16.41 -11.65 12.48
N PRO A 218 17.14 -11.42 13.57
CA PRO A 218 18.56 -11.73 13.68
C PRO A 218 18.85 -13.20 13.46
N GLN A 219 19.99 -13.49 12.85
CA GLN A 219 20.49 -14.87 12.75
C GLN A 219 20.59 -15.50 14.14
N GLY A 220 20.10 -16.75 14.28
CA GLY A 220 20.03 -17.48 15.55
C GLY A 220 18.68 -17.35 16.26
N ASN A 221 17.89 -16.31 16.01
CA ASN A 221 16.55 -16.11 16.58
C ASN A 221 15.49 -15.85 15.50
N ASN A 222 15.70 -16.37 14.31
CA ASN A 222 14.83 -16.16 13.15
C ASN A 222 13.89 -17.33 12.85
N SER A 223 13.89 -18.35 13.70
CA SER A 223 13.11 -19.59 13.56
C SER A 223 12.06 -19.72 14.65
N PHE A 224 10.85 -20.08 14.25
CA PHE A 224 9.70 -20.24 15.14
C PHE A 224 9.06 -21.59 14.89
N PHE A 225 9.11 -22.47 15.89
CA PHE A 225 8.40 -23.73 15.88
C PHE A 225 7.10 -23.64 16.66
N TYR A 226 6.03 -24.17 16.10
CA TYR A 226 4.74 -24.29 16.78
C TYR A 226 3.97 -25.53 16.31
N GLY A 227 3.14 -26.05 17.19
CA GLY A 227 2.30 -27.20 16.93
C GLY A 227 0.90 -27.03 17.48
N LEU A 228 -0.04 -27.74 16.91
CA LEU A 228 -1.43 -27.80 17.35
C LEU A 228 -1.90 -29.25 17.27
N SER A 229 -2.67 -29.69 18.26
CA SER A 229 -3.40 -30.95 18.20
C SER A 229 -4.85 -30.75 18.60
N LEU A 230 -5.75 -31.47 17.95
CA LEU A 230 -7.19 -31.45 18.20
C LEU A 230 -7.72 -32.88 18.17
N ILE A 231 -8.53 -33.21 19.15
CA ILE A 231 -9.28 -34.49 19.19
C ILE A 231 -10.76 -34.15 19.08
N HIS A 232 -11.44 -34.82 18.16
CA HIS A 232 -12.89 -34.71 17.96
C HIS A 232 -13.52 -36.07 18.05
N ILE A 233 -14.66 -36.13 18.75
CA ILE A 233 -15.46 -37.35 18.99
C ILE A 233 -16.87 -37.11 18.48
#